data_3551aae554b18dfde44edffb3be95854
#
_entry.id   3551aae554b18dfde44edffb3be95854
#
_cell.length_a   1.000
_cell.length_b   1.000
_cell.length_c   1.000
_cell.angle_alpha   90.00
_cell.angle_beta   90.00
_cell.angle_gamma   90.00
#
_symmetry.space_group_name_H-M   'P 1'
#
loop_
_entity.id
_entity.type
_entity.pdbx_description
1 polymer ?
#
loop_
_entity_poly.entity_id
_entity_poly.type
_entity_poly.pdbx_seq_one_letter_code
_entity_poly.pdbx_strand_id
1 'polypeptide(L)'
;LRTGDAQRRIPLEDFFVDYGVQDRKPGEFVEAIEVPLLENPDQFRCYKLTKRFDQDISAVCGCFHVTVDDGQVSSARIAYGGMAATPKRASAVEAALVGKAWTMETCEAALSKFSEDFSPMTDMRASSDYRMRSAQNLLIKYFVEGTEPLSTTRLVGRGSTIAGGANHA
;
A
#
# COMPACT_ATOMS: atom_id res chain seq x y z
N LEU A 1 -3.12 -1.64 23.34
CA LEU A 1 -3.48 -0.48 24.16
C LEU A 1 -3.45 -0.86 25.62
N ARG A 2 -3.03 0.07 26.47
CA ARG A 2 -2.91 -0.16 27.93
C ARG A 2 -3.44 1.01 28.74
N THR A 3 -4.09 0.70 29.88
CA THR A 3 -4.45 1.66 30.94
C THR A 3 -4.19 1.00 32.29
N GLY A 4 -3.20 1.49 33.05
CA GLY A 4 -2.75 0.81 34.29
C GLY A 4 -2.33 -0.63 33.98
N ASP A 5 -2.96 -1.59 34.68
CA ASP A 5 -2.69 -3.02 34.47
C ASP A 5 -3.60 -3.67 33.40
N ALA A 6 -4.61 -2.95 32.92
CA ALA A 6 -5.51 -3.45 31.90
C ALA A 6 -4.92 -3.29 30.47
N GLN A 7 -5.06 -4.33 29.68
CA GLN A 7 -4.63 -4.34 28.26
C GLN A 7 -5.78 -4.77 27.36
N ARG A 8 -5.82 -4.22 26.14
CA ARG A 8 -6.65 -4.71 25.05
C ARG A 8 -5.89 -4.68 23.73
N ARG A 9 -6.20 -5.64 22.85
CA ARG A 9 -5.70 -5.71 21.46
C ARG A 9 -6.83 -5.37 20.52
N ILE A 10 -6.50 -4.62 19.48
CA ILE A 10 -7.41 -4.31 18.37
C ILE A 10 -6.66 -4.42 17.06
N PRO A 11 -7.32 -4.80 15.96
CA PRO A 11 -6.74 -4.71 14.64
C PRO A 11 -6.33 -3.26 14.32
N LEU A 12 -5.25 -3.09 13.56
CA LEU A 12 -4.77 -1.75 13.20
C LEU A 12 -5.81 -1.00 12.36
N GLU A 13 -6.57 -1.72 11.54
CA GLU A 13 -7.66 -1.20 10.72
C GLU A 13 -8.75 -0.51 11.53
N ASP A 14 -8.99 -0.99 12.76
CA ASP A 14 -10.03 -0.46 13.67
C ASP A 14 -9.51 0.65 14.59
N PHE A 15 -8.19 0.87 14.64
CA PHE A 15 -7.59 1.87 15.52
C PHE A 15 -7.84 3.31 15.06
N PHE A 16 -7.77 3.56 13.76
CA PHE A 16 -8.02 4.88 13.17
C PHE A 16 -9.48 4.99 12.75
N VAL A 17 -10.28 5.67 13.56
CA VAL A 17 -11.74 5.79 13.34
C VAL A 17 -12.03 6.88 12.31
N ASP A 18 -11.35 8.03 12.41
CA ASP A 18 -11.50 9.17 11.50
C ASP A 18 -10.23 10.05 11.57
N TYR A 19 -10.19 11.13 10.79
CA TYR A 19 -9.09 12.07 10.80
C TYR A 19 -8.83 12.63 12.20
N GLY A 20 -7.65 12.32 12.76
CA GLY A 20 -7.28 12.71 14.11
C GLY A 20 -8.03 11.97 15.23
N VAL A 21 -8.92 11.03 14.92
CA VAL A 21 -9.71 10.27 15.87
C VAL A 21 -9.22 8.82 15.91
N GLN A 22 -8.88 8.36 17.12
CA GLN A 22 -8.41 7.01 17.38
C GLN A 22 -9.35 6.29 18.35
N ASP A 23 -9.48 4.96 18.23
CA ASP A 23 -10.18 4.13 19.21
C ASP A 23 -9.32 3.96 20.48
N ARG A 24 -9.08 5.07 21.17
CA ARG A 24 -8.45 5.11 22.48
C ARG A 24 -9.43 5.64 23.52
N LYS A 25 -9.56 4.93 24.65
CA LYS A 25 -10.30 5.41 25.82
C LYS A 25 -9.45 6.41 26.62
N PRO A 26 -10.07 7.27 27.45
CA PRO A 26 -9.33 8.14 28.35
C PRO A 26 -8.30 7.36 29.19
N GLY A 27 -7.07 7.84 29.22
CA GLY A 27 -5.96 7.19 29.95
C GLY A 27 -5.28 6.03 29.20
N GLU A 28 -5.78 5.60 28.04
CA GLU A 28 -5.10 4.59 27.24
C GLU A 28 -3.94 5.17 26.43
N PHE A 29 -2.88 4.38 26.29
CA PHE A 29 -1.77 4.63 25.37
C PHE A 29 -1.45 3.38 24.55
N VAL A 30 -0.81 3.57 23.39
CA VAL A 30 -0.28 2.47 22.58
C VAL A 30 0.98 1.94 23.26
N GLU A 31 0.89 0.75 23.84
CA GLU A 31 2.02 0.10 24.50
C GLU A 31 2.92 -0.62 23.48
N ALA A 32 2.30 -1.32 22.55
CA ALA A 32 3.02 -2.09 21.54
C ALA A 32 2.22 -2.18 20.24
N ILE A 33 2.94 -2.45 19.15
CA ILE A 33 2.37 -2.80 17.85
C ILE A 33 2.92 -4.18 17.50
N GLU A 34 2.02 -5.13 17.22
CA GLU A 34 2.39 -6.45 16.74
C GLU A 34 2.39 -6.44 15.20
N VAL A 35 3.52 -6.73 14.62
CA VAL A 35 3.68 -6.83 13.17
C VAL A 35 4.01 -8.28 12.83
N PRO A 36 3.15 -8.99 12.08
CA PRO A 36 3.45 -10.34 11.61
C PRO A 36 4.71 -10.33 10.72
N LEU A 37 5.56 -11.33 10.89
CA LEU A 37 6.65 -11.56 9.96
C LEU A 37 6.09 -12.06 8.63
N LEU A 38 6.55 -11.49 7.54
CA LEU A 38 6.15 -11.93 6.20
C LEU A 38 6.93 -13.19 5.84
N GLU A 39 6.21 -14.25 5.42
CA GLU A 39 6.82 -15.47 4.91
C GLU A 39 7.57 -15.20 3.60
N ASN A 40 6.99 -14.36 2.74
CA ASN A 40 7.54 -13.97 1.44
C ASN A 40 7.68 -12.43 1.36
N PRO A 41 8.74 -11.84 1.95
CA PRO A 41 8.91 -10.40 1.97
C PRO A 41 9.09 -9.79 0.57
N ASP A 42 9.52 -10.58 -0.42
CA ASP A 42 9.69 -10.14 -1.80
C ASP A 42 8.37 -9.84 -2.51
N GLN A 43 7.24 -10.32 -1.99
CA GLN A 43 5.90 -9.99 -2.47
C GLN A 43 5.37 -8.68 -1.90
N PHE A 44 5.99 -8.15 -0.85
CA PHE A 44 5.60 -6.88 -0.26
C PHE A 44 6.30 -5.71 -0.95
N ARG A 45 5.51 -4.71 -1.36
CA ARG A 45 6.03 -3.44 -1.88
C ARG A 45 5.29 -2.27 -1.25
N CYS A 46 6.03 -1.21 -1.02
CA CYS A 46 5.48 0.07 -0.57
C CYS A 46 6.00 1.17 -1.50
N TYR A 47 5.07 1.97 -2.03
CA TYR A 47 5.36 3.10 -2.91
C TYR A 47 4.86 4.38 -2.29
N LYS A 48 5.73 5.39 -2.29
CA LYS A 48 5.39 6.71 -1.78
C LYS A 48 5.57 7.75 -2.88
N LEU A 49 4.53 8.52 -3.16
CA LEU A 49 4.55 9.64 -4.10
C LEU A 49 4.50 10.96 -3.32
N THR A 50 5.47 11.82 -3.57
CA THR A 50 5.64 13.12 -2.93
C THR A 50 6.01 14.17 -3.96
N LYS A 51 5.83 15.45 -3.62
CA LYS A 51 6.30 16.56 -4.47
C LYS A 51 7.81 16.79 -4.37
N ARG A 52 8.38 16.58 -3.18
CA ARG A 52 9.81 16.71 -2.93
C ARG A 52 10.43 15.33 -2.81
N PHE A 53 11.71 15.26 -3.09
CA PHE A 53 12.45 13.99 -3.05
C PHE A 53 12.55 13.42 -1.63
N ASP A 54 12.70 14.28 -0.64
CA ASP A 54 12.90 13.88 0.75
C ASP A 54 12.08 14.77 1.71
N GLN A 55 11.85 14.28 2.93
CA GLN A 55 11.16 14.98 4.03
C GLN A 55 9.82 15.60 3.62
N ASP A 56 9.02 14.85 2.86
CA ASP A 56 7.74 15.34 2.36
C ASP A 56 6.58 14.42 2.73
N ILE A 57 5.40 15.04 2.92
CA ILE A 57 4.17 14.30 3.19
C ILE A 57 3.69 13.68 1.89
N SER A 58 3.28 12.42 1.94
CA SER A 58 2.79 11.68 0.77
C SER A 58 1.57 12.36 0.14
N ALA A 59 1.57 12.52 -1.17
CA ALA A 59 0.36 12.70 -1.94
C ALA A 59 -0.44 11.38 -1.95
N VAL A 60 0.24 10.28 -2.27
CA VAL A 60 -0.29 8.90 -2.20
C VAL A 60 0.80 7.99 -1.65
N CYS A 61 0.43 7.08 -0.76
CA CYS A 61 1.28 5.99 -0.33
C CYS A 61 0.49 4.68 -0.52
N GLY A 62 1.01 3.76 -1.32
CA GLY A 62 0.37 2.46 -1.59
C GLY A 62 1.25 1.33 -1.10
N CYS A 63 0.68 0.40 -0.32
CA CYS A 63 1.33 -0.81 0.17
C CYS A 63 0.60 -2.03 -0.38
N PHE A 64 1.35 -2.98 -0.90
CA PHE A 64 0.83 -4.14 -1.61
C PHE A 64 1.47 -5.42 -1.08
N HIS A 65 0.66 -6.42 -0.85
CA HIS A 65 1.06 -7.80 -0.62
C HIS A 65 0.01 -8.71 -1.28
N VAL A 66 0.38 -9.31 -2.41
CA VAL A 66 -0.48 -10.23 -3.17
C VAL A 66 0.22 -11.57 -3.22
N THR A 67 -0.47 -12.61 -2.79
CA THR A 67 0.00 -13.99 -2.89
C THR A 67 -0.63 -14.65 -4.11
N VAL A 68 0.21 -15.28 -4.91
CA VAL A 68 -0.20 -15.96 -6.14
C VAL A 68 0.20 -17.43 -6.04
N ASP A 69 -0.76 -18.31 -6.16
CA ASP A 69 -0.58 -19.75 -6.16
C ASP A 69 -1.10 -20.31 -7.48
N ASP A 70 -0.29 -21.08 -8.17
CA ASP A 70 -0.62 -21.69 -9.48
C ASP A 70 -1.15 -20.64 -10.51
N GLY A 71 -0.58 -19.43 -10.49
CA GLY A 71 -0.98 -18.34 -11.39
C GLY A 71 -2.28 -17.64 -11.02
N GLN A 72 -2.91 -17.97 -9.90
CA GLN A 72 -4.11 -17.32 -9.38
C GLN A 72 -3.83 -16.57 -8.08
N VAL A 73 -4.51 -15.45 -7.89
CA VAL A 73 -4.42 -14.68 -6.65
C VAL A 73 -5.14 -15.41 -5.53
N SER A 74 -4.39 -15.95 -4.58
CA SER A 74 -4.95 -16.61 -3.39
C SER A 74 -5.27 -15.62 -2.27
N SER A 75 -4.51 -14.53 -2.16
CA SER A 75 -4.81 -13.43 -1.24
C SER A 75 -4.30 -12.10 -1.75
N ALA A 76 -4.97 -11.02 -1.39
CA ALA A 76 -4.54 -9.67 -1.67
C ALA A 76 -4.76 -8.77 -0.44
N ARG A 77 -3.73 -8.02 -0.05
CA ARG A 77 -3.79 -6.98 0.98
C ARG A 77 -3.18 -5.71 0.39
N ILE A 78 -4.05 -4.76 0.10
CA ILE A 78 -3.69 -3.50 -0.56
C ILE A 78 -4.22 -2.34 0.29
N ALA A 79 -3.34 -1.48 0.75
CA ALA A 79 -3.71 -0.35 1.60
C ALA A 79 -3.11 0.95 1.08
N TYR A 80 -3.85 2.04 1.26
CA TYR A 80 -3.43 3.36 0.83
C TYR A 80 -3.50 4.39 1.96
N GLY A 81 -2.48 5.27 1.99
CA GLY A 81 -2.51 6.54 2.68
C GLY A 81 -2.68 7.69 1.67
N GLY A 82 -3.34 8.76 2.09
CA GLY A 82 -3.63 9.93 1.24
C GLY A 82 -4.84 9.78 0.32
N MET A 83 -5.56 8.66 0.40
CA MET A 83 -6.74 8.37 -0.40
C MET A 83 -8.06 8.50 0.38
N ALA A 84 -7.98 8.56 1.71
CA ALA A 84 -9.10 8.75 2.63
C ALA A 84 -8.62 9.55 3.86
N ALA A 85 -9.51 9.82 4.82
CA ALA A 85 -9.19 10.51 6.07
C ALA A 85 -8.19 9.72 6.93
N THR A 86 -8.19 8.40 6.83
CA THR A 86 -7.28 7.48 7.51
C THR A 86 -6.60 6.55 6.50
N PRO A 87 -5.50 5.86 6.85
CA PRO A 87 -5.02 4.73 6.06
C PRO A 87 -6.14 3.71 5.89
N LYS A 88 -6.39 3.29 4.64
CA LYS A 88 -7.55 2.45 4.32
C LYS A 88 -7.19 1.35 3.34
N ARG A 89 -7.80 0.16 3.55
CA ARG A 89 -7.73 -0.97 2.64
C ARG A 89 -8.54 -0.71 1.36
N ALA A 90 -8.03 -1.21 0.24
CA ALA A 90 -8.71 -1.21 -1.06
C ALA A 90 -9.54 -2.50 -1.21
N SER A 91 -10.56 -2.67 -0.36
CA SER A 91 -11.29 -3.94 -0.21
C SER A 91 -12.04 -4.37 -1.46
N ALA A 92 -12.61 -3.45 -2.23
CA ALA A 92 -13.28 -3.75 -3.49
C ALA A 92 -12.27 -4.14 -4.58
N VAL A 93 -11.09 -3.49 -4.60
CA VAL A 93 -9.98 -3.87 -5.49
C VAL A 93 -9.47 -5.26 -5.14
N GLU A 94 -9.22 -5.54 -3.85
CA GLU A 94 -8.78 -6.85 -3.37
C GLU A 94 -9.75 -7.96 -3.77
N ALA A 95 -11.06 -7.73 -3.56
CA ALA A 95 -12.12 -8.68 -3.93
C ALA A 95 -12.18 -8.93 -5.45
N ALA A 96 -11.84 -7.93 -6.27
CA ALA A 96 -11.79 -8.07 -7.71
C ALA A 96 -10.59 -8.90 -8.20
N LEU A 97 -9.53 -8.98 -7.40
CA LEU A 97 -8.31 -9.73 -7.72
C LEU A 97 -8.35 -11.18 -7.22
N VAL A 98 -8.86 -11.41 -6.00
CA VAL A 98 -8.82 -12.73 -5.36
C VAL A 98 -9.59 -13.78 -6.19
N GLY A 99 -8.97 -14.94 -6.39
CA GLY A 99 -9.50 -16.05 -7.19
C GLY A 99 -9.41 -15.85 -8.71
N LYS A 100 -8.75 -14.78 -9.17
CA LYS A 100 -8.52 -14.51 -10.60
C LYS A 100 -7.08 -14.82 -10.99
N ALA A 101 -6.86 -15.07 -12.28
CA ALA A 101 -5.52 -15.19 -12.82
C ALA A 101 -4.73 -13.89 -12.59
N TRP A 102 -3.47 -13.99 -12.18
CA TRP A 102 -2.60 -12.84 -11.97
C TRP A 102 -2.05 -12.37 -13.33
N THR A 103 -2.83 -11.55 -14.04
CA THR A 103 -2.50 -11.01 -15.37
C THR A 103 -2.71 -9.50 -15.41
N MET A 104 -2.15 -8.85 -16.45
CA MET A 104 -2.35 -7.41 -16.66
C MET A 104 -3.84 -7.08 -16.84
N GLU A 105 -4.57 -7.90 -17.59
CA GLU A 105 -6.00 -7.71 -17.85
C GLU A 105 -6.81 -7.76 -16.55
N THR A 106 -6.46 -8.66 -15.63
CA THR A 106 -7.10 -8.73 -14.30
C THR A 106 -6.82 -7.47 -13.48
N CYS A 107 -5.58 -6.98 -13.50
CA CYS A 107 -5.21 -5.75 -12.80
C CYS A 107 -5.93 -4.54 -13.40
N GLU A 108 -6.00 -4.42 -14.73
CA GLU A 108 -6.70 -3.35 -15.44
C GLU A 108 -8.20 -3.36 -15.15
N ALA A 109 -8.83 -4.53 -15.14
CA ALA A 109 -10.25 -4.68 -14.78
C ALA A 109 -10.55 -4.22 -13.35
N ALA A 110 -9.62 -4.46 -12.41
CA ALA A 110 -9.74 -4.04 -11.03
C ALA A 110 -9.62 -2.52 -10.82
N LEU A 111 -9.08 -1.75 -11.80
CA LEU A 111 -8.90 -0.30 -11.66
C LEU A 111 -10.21 0.46 -11.44
N SER A 112 -11.30 -0.03 -12.03
CA SER A 112 -12.63 0.57 -11.85
C SER A 112 -13.12 0.50 -10.40
N LYS A 113 -12.63 -0.47 -9.61
CA LYS A 113 -13.03 -0.69 -8.22
C LYS A 113 -12.44 0.33 -7.24
N PHE A 114 -11.42 1.08 -7.64
CA PHE A 114 -10.85 2.13 -6.79
C PHE A 114 -11.87 3.20 -6.37
N SER A 115 -12.83 3.53 -7.23
CA SER A 115 -13.88 4.50 -6.90
C SER A 115 -14.92 3.98 -5.90
N GLU A 116 -15.00 2.66 -5.69
CA GLU A 116 -15.83 2.07 -4.64
C GLU A 116 -15.13 2.17 -3.27
N ASP A 117 -13.81 2.10 -3.25
CA ASP A 117 -13.01 2.17 -2.03
C ASP A 117 -12.68 3.60 -1.61
N PHE A 118 -12.45 4.51 -2.56
CA PHE A 118 -11.84 5.80 -2.29
C PHE A 118 -12.55 6.97 -2.97
N SER A 119 -12.62 8.09 -2.22
CA SER A 119 -13.01 9.40 -2.73
C SER A 119 -12.01 10.45 -2.21
N PRO A 120 -10.80 10.51 -2.79
CA PRO A 120 -9.74 11.36 -2.28
C PRO A 120 -10.06 12.85 -2.46
N MET A 121 -9.60 13.66 -1.51
CA MET A 121 -9.74 15.12 -1.58
C MET A 121 -8.68 15.77 -2.48
N THR A 122 -9.00 16.95 -2.98
CA THR A 122 -8.01 17.88 -3.56
C THR A 122 -7.46 18.79 -2.46
N ASP A 123 -6.14 18.86 -2.36
CA ASP A 123 -5.43 19.78 -1.46
C ASP A 123 -4.17 20.36 -2.12
N MET A 124 -3.35 21.08 -1.33
CA MET A 124 -2.09 21.65 -1.79
C MET A 124 -1.07 20.62 -2.30
N ARG A 125 -1.24 19.33 -1.95
CA ARG A 125 -0.30 18.27 -2.33
C ARG A 125 -0.66 17.64 -3.67
N ALA A 126 -1.95 17.42 -3.91
CA ALA A 126 -2.43 16.80 -5.15
C ALA A 126 -3.93 17.02 -5.35
N SER A 127 -4.36 17.01 -6.62
CA SER A 127 -5.79 16.92 -6.94
C SER A 127 -6.33 15.50 -6.68
N SER A 128 -7.63 15.41 -6.48
CA SER A 128 -8.34 14.12 -6.34
C SER A 128 -8.07 13.20 -7.53
N ASP A 129 -8.12 13.75 -8.75
CA ASP A 129 -7.87 13.00 -9.98
C ASP A 129 -6.43 12.46 -10.04
N TYR A 130 -5.45 13.28 -9.66
CA TYR A 130 -4.06 12.82 -9.60
C TYR A 130 -3.90 11.68 -8.59
N ARG A 131 -4.50 11.81 -7.40
CA ARG A 131 -4.43 10.77 -6.37
C ARG A 131 -5.06 9.46 -6.86
N MET A 132 -6.26 9.54 -7.46
CA MET A 132 -6.96 8.37 -7.99
C MET A 132 -6.14 7.67 -9.08
N ARG A 133 -5.72 8.41 -10.10
CA ARG A 133 -4.92 7.87 -11.19
C ARG A 133 -3.57 7.31 -10.71
N SER A 134 -2.93 7.99 -9.77
CA SER A 134 -1.68 7.51 -9.18
C SER A 134 -1.88 6.20 -8.41
N ALA A 135 -2.93 6.11 -7.59
CA ALA A 135 -3.23 4.88 -6.85
C ALA A 135 -3.49 3.70 -7.79
N GLN A 136 -4.27 3.91 -8.86
CA GLN A 136 -4.50 2.92 -9.92
C GLN A 136 -3.18 2.48 -10.59
N ASN A 137 -2.36 3.44 -10.97
CA ASN A 137 -1.07 3.15 -11.62
C ASN A 137 -0.08 2.44 -10.69
N LEU A 138 -0.18 2.61 -9.38
CA LEU A 138 0.65 1.85 -8.43
C LEU A 138 0.30 0.36 -8.40
N LEU A 139 -0.96 -0.03 -8.65
CA LEU A 139 -1.33 -1.44 -8.82
C LEU A 139 -0.68 -2.02 -10.07
N ILE A 140 -0.75 -1.31 -11.20
CA ILE A 140 -0.10 -1.73 -12.45
C ILE A 140 1.41 -1.82 -12.27
N LYS A 141 2.02 -0.82 -11.62
CA LYS A 141 3.46 -0.84 -11.30
C LYS A 141 3.84 -2.05 -10.45
N TYR A 142 3.04 -2.38 -9.44
CA TYR A 142 3.27 -3.55 -8.58
C TYR A 142 3.25 -4.86 -9.40
N PHE A 143 2.26 -5.00 -10.31
CA PHE A 143 2.17 -6.14 -11.22
C PHE A 143 3.44 -6.24 -12.09
N VAL A 144 3.80 -5.16 -12.77
CA VAL A 144 4.97 -5.13 -13.69
C VAL A 144 6.27 -5.44 -12.93
N GLU A 145 6.45 -4.89 -11.72
CA GLU A 145 7.65 -5.17 -10.91
C GLU A 145 7.71 -6.59 -10.36
N GLY A 146 6.58 -7.28 -10.27
CA GLY A 146 6.51 -8.70 -9.89
C GLY A 146 6.72 -9.66 -11.04
N THR A 147 6.54 -9.22 -12.28
CA THR A 147 6.58 -10.05 -13.48
C THR A 147 7.74 -9.73 -14.44
N GLU A 148 8.30 -8.52 -14.33
CA GLU A 148 9.37 -8.03 -15.21
C GLU A 148 10.59 -7.56 -14.37
N PRO A 149 11.76 -7.39 -15.00
CA PRO A 149 12.92 -6.80 -14.34
C PRO A 149 12.62 -5.39 -13.82
N LEU A 150 13.08 -5.06 -12.61
CA LEU A 150 12.86 -3.75 -11.95
C LEU A 150 13.32 -2.55 -12.80
N SER A 151 14.25 -2.75 -13.73
CA SER A 151 14.69 -1.71 -14.67
C SER A 151 13.56 -1.17 -15.55
N THR A 152 12.48 -1.94 -15.75
CA THR A 152 11.31 -1.55 -16.56
C THR A 152 10.56 -0.37 -15.95
N THR A 153 10.47 -0.32 -14.62
CA THR A 153 9.65 0.68 -13.90
C THR A 153 10.46 1.79 -13.22
N ARG A 154 11.78 1.63 -13.10
CA ARG A 154 12.65 2.61 -12.41
C ARG A 154 13.21 3.64 -13.35
N LEU A 155 13.01 4.93 -13.03
CA LEU A 155 13.60 6.05 -13.77
C LEU A 155 15.06 6.29 -13.38
N VAL A 156 15.41 6.08 -12.11
CA VAL A 156 16.76 6.24 -11.57
C VAL A 156 17.43 4.87 -11.54
N GLY A 157 18.66 4.80 -12.01
CA GLY A 157 19.44 3.54 -12.05
C GLY A 157 19.21 2.69 -13.31
N ARG A 158 18.47 3.18 -14.29
CA ARG A 158 18.29 2.48 -15.59
C ARG A 158 19.59 2.19 -16.37
N GLY A 159 20.65 2.93 -16.08
CA GLY A 159 21.96 2.75 -16.73
C GLY A 159 22.97 1.96 -15.92
N SER A 160 22.71 1.66 -14.68
CA SER A 160 23.55 0.78 -13.88
C SER A 160 23.03 -0.65 -14.00
N THR A 161 23.45 -1.34 -15.05
CA THR A 161 23.64 -2.77 -14.93
C THR A 161 24.56 -2.93 -13.72
N ILE A 162 24.05 -3.38 -12.59
CA ILE A 162 24.88 -3.80 -11.48
C ILE A 162 25.56 -5.08 -11.94
N ALA A 163 26.59 -4.90 -12.77
CA ALA A 163 27.59 -5.90 -12.97
C ALA A 163 28.35 -5.99 -11.64
N GLY A 164 28.17 -7.09 -10.96
CA GLY A 164 29.06 -7.57 -9.92
C GLY A 164 29.08 -6.74 -8.66
N GLY A 165 28.76 -7.38 -7.57
CA GLY A 165 28.98 -6.88 -6.22
C GLY A 165 30.34 -6.22 -6.07
N ALA A 166 30.33 -4.97 -5.70
CA ALA A 166 31.47 -4.30 -5.11
C ALA A 166 31.09 -3.96 -3.68
N ASN A 167 31.75 -4.66 -2.79
CA ASN A 167 31.87 -4.39 -1.38
C ASN A 167 31.94 -2.89 -1.11
N HIS A 168 31.04 -2.38 -0.29
CA HIS A 168 31.35 -1.21 0.53
C HIS A 168 31.49 -1.67 1.98
N ALA A 169 32.77 -1.68 2.38
CA ALA A 169 33.18 -1.73 3.75
C ALA A 169 32.74 -0.46 4.49
#